data_6df64f2d156700f07f5bf8e6c00e660c
#
_entry.id   6df64f2d156700f07f5bf8e6c00e660c
#
_cell.length_a   1.000
_cell.length_b   1.000
_cell.length_c   1.000
_cell.angle_alpha   90.00
_cell.angle_beta   90.00
_cell.angle_gamma   90.00
#
_symmetry.space_group_name_H-M   'P 1'
#
loop_
_entity.id
_entity.type
_entity.pdbx_description
1 polymer ?
#
loop_
_entity_poly.entity_id
_entity_poly.type
_entity_poly.pdbx_seq_one_letter_code
_entity_poly.pdbx_strand_id
1 'polypeptide(L)'
;MEYHEAVDFLFDLRRFQVRPGIESAAALRSELDDPGDDIRFVQVAGSNGKGSTAKLTESVLREAGYSVGLYTSPHLETLNERIQVDGRPITDRAITEFVERVKPWLIDRAAAGEPLTFFEVVTLLGIWYFDRQDVDVAVLEVGLGGEFDATSVVDPVASCVTTVSLEHTSVLGDTIEEIATTKAKVAPAGDTPLVTGATGDALDALRADAGEVLTVGTDETADVTVGYDGRVTTTESQISVTMPGGDAADGGISYPAAFADGLDLSARLAL
;
A
#
# COMPACT_ATOMS: atom_id res chain seq x y z
N MET A 1 0.14 30.24 -1.57
CA MET A 1 -1.08 30.03 -2.41
C MET A 1 -2.24 29.60 -1.53
N GLU A 2 -3.48 29.73 -1.98
CA GLU A 2 -4.64 29.20 -1.24
C GLU A 2 -4.83 27.71 -1.51
N TYR A 3 -5.49 26.97 -0.57
CA TYR A 3 -5.69 25.52 -0.69
C TYR A 3 -6.38 25.12 -2.01
N HIS A 4 -7.46 25.81 -2.41
CA HIS A 4 -8.15 25.52 -3.65
C HIS A 4 -7.26 25.67 -4.91
N GLU A 5 -6.35 26.66 -4.91
CA GLU A 5 -5.39 26.83 -6.01
C GLU A 5 -4.38 25.65 -6.06
N ALA A 6 -3.99 25.13 -4.89
CA ALA A 6 -3.10 23.97 -4.81
C ALA A 6 -3.79 22.71 -5.34
N VAL A 7 -5.03 22.48 -4.93
CA VAL A 7 -5.83 21.32 -5.37
C VAL A 7 -6.14 21.40 -6.86
N ASP A 8 -6.52 22.57 -7.38
CA ASP A 8 -6.76 22.77 -8.81
C ASP A 8 -5.50 22.49 -9.63
N PHE A 9 -4.32 22.96 -9.16
CA PHE A 9 -3.05 22.65 -9.81
C PHE A 9 -2.78 21.12 -9.84
N LEU A 10 -3.00 20.41 -8.74
CA LEU A 10 -2.86 18.96 -8.71
C LEU A 10 -3.82 18.28 -9.68
N PHE A 11 -5.09 18.70 -9.72
CA PHE A 11 -6.08 18.13 -10.63
C PHE A 11 -5.76 18.40 -12.11
N ASP A 12 -5.15 19.51 -12.44
CA ASP A 12 -4.68 19.80 -13.79
C ASP A 12 -3.65 18.78 -14.31
N LEU A 13 -2.92 18.11 -13.40
CA LEU A 13 -1.98 17.05 -13.78
C LEU A 13 -2.67 15.79 -14.32
N ARG A 14 -3.97 15.62 -14.12
CA ARG A 14 -4.77 14.52 -14.71
C ARG A 14 -4.77 14.51 -16.24
N ARG A 15 -4.44 15.63 -16.88
CA ARG A 15 -4.29 15.71 -18.34
C ARG A 15 -3.11 14.94 -18.90
N PHE A 16 -2.13 14.63 -18.05
CA PHE A 16 -0.95 13.88 -18.47
C PHE A 16 -1.22 12.37 -18.42
N GLN A 17 -0.74 11.67 -19.42
CA GLN A 17 -0.89 10.22 -19.52
C GLN A 17 0.16 9.51 -18.68
N VAL A 18 -0.25 8.40 -18.07
CA VAL A 18 0.66 7.50 -17.37
C VAL A 18 1.68 6.95 -18.36
N ARG A 19 2.95 6.99 -18.00
CA ARG A 19 4.04 6.33 -18.70
C ARG A 19 4.47 5.11 -17.87
N PRO A 20 4.81 3.99 -18.50
CA PRO A 20 5.38 2.87 -17.75
C PRO A 20 6.70 3.25 -17.10
N GLY A 21 6.88 2.88 -15.84
CA GLY A 21 8.10 3.13 -15.07
C GLY A 21 7.86 4.04 -13.88
N ILE A 22 8.82 4.06 -12.96
CA ILE A 22 8.80 4.84 -11.74
C ILE A 22 9.79 6.01 -11.77
N GLU A 23 10.49 6.21 -12.89
CA GLU A 23 11.59 7.18 -13.01
C GLU A 23 11.15 8.61 -12.72
N SER A 24 9.93 8.99 -13.16
CA SER A 24 9.38 10.31 -12.90
C SER A 24 9.08 10.53 -11.41
N ALA A 25 8.48 9.52 -10.78
CA ALA A 25 8.19 9.54 -9.35
C ALA A 25 9.49 9.51 -8.52
N ALA A 26 10.49 8.71 -8.90
CA ALA A 26 11.80 8.68 -8.27
C ALA A 26 12.53 10.03 -8.40
N ALA A 27 12.45 10.68 -9.56
CA ALA A 27 13.02 12.02 -9.75
C ALA A 27 12.36 13.07 -8.85
N LEU A 28 11.03 13.00 -8.63
CA LEU A 28 10.35 13.88 -7.68
C LEU A 28 10.72 13.55 -6.24
N ARG A 29 10.89 12.26 -5.90
CA ARG A 29 11.37 11.87 -4.57
C ARG A 29 12.72 12.48 -4.26
N SER A 30 13.67 12.38 -5.20
CA SER A 30 15.00 12.99 -5.04
C SER A 30 14.96 14.52 -4.97
N GLU A 31 14.06 15.20 -5.71
CA GLU A 31 13.84 16.66 -5.58
C GLU A 31 13.32 17.04 -4.19
N LEU A 32 12.66 16.12 -3.51
CA LEU A 32 12.13 16.28 -2.16
C LEU A 32 13.12 15.92 -1.06
N ASP A 33 14.39 15.63 -1.38
CA ASP A 33 15.44 15.16 -0.47
C ASP A 33 15.18 13.74 0.05
N ASP A 34 14.70 12.84 -0.84
CA ASP A 34 14.46 11.41 -0.64
C ASP A 34 13.63 11.07 0.62
N PRO A 35 12.40 11.63 0.78
CA PRO A 35 11.59 11.37 1.95
C PRO A 35 11.25 9.87 2.08
N GLY A 36 11.12 9.42 3.32
CA GLY A 36 10.68 8.08 3.67
C GLY A 36 11.79 7.05 3.86
N ASP A 37 13.08 7.42 3.84
CA ASP A 37 14.19 6.47 4.00
C ASP A 37 14.17 5.75 5.35
N ASP A 38 13.64 6.38 6.39
CA ASP A 38 13.53 5.83 7.74
C ASP A 38 12.17 5.17 8.02
N ILE A 39 11.25 5.17 7.04
CA ILE A 39 9.90 4.62 7.19
C ILE A 39 9.85 3.18 6.70
N ARG A 40 9.23 2.29 7.46
CA ARG A 40 8.89 0.93 7.00
C ARG A 40 7.63 0.98 6.17
N PHE A 41 7.68 0.50 4.94
CA PHE A 41 6.52 0.50 4.04
C PHE A 41 5.86 -0.88 3.96
N VAL A 42 4.52 -0.87 3.90
CA VAL A 42 3.69 -2.02 3.56
C VAL A 42 2.91 -1.67 2.31
N GLN A 43 3.01 -2.46 1.24
CA GLN A 43 2.25 -2.25 0.02
C GLN A 43 1.07 -3.19 -0.09
N VAL A 44 -0.09 -2.66 -0.51
CA VAL A 44 -1.33 -3.44 -0.68
C VAL A 44 -1.80 -3.31 -2.12
N ALA A 45 -1.59 -4.38 -2.89
CA ALA A 45 -2.08 -4.56 -4.25
C ALA A 45 -3.27 -5.51 -4.30
N GLY A 46 -3.85 -5.70 -5.49
CA GLY A 46 -4.96 -6.61 -5.73
C GLY A 46 -6.01 -6.01 -6.65
N SER A 47 -7.00 -6.82 -7.03
CA SER A 47 -8.13 -6.34 -7.84
C SER A 47 -9.17 -5.65 -6.96
N ASN A 48 -9.64 -6.30 -5.92
CA ASN A 48 -10.64 -5.78 -4.99
C ASN A 48 -10.15 -5.83 -3.55
N GLY A 49 -10.63 -4.90 -2.72
CA GLY A 49 -10.37 -4.90 -1.28
C GLY A 49 -9.05 -4.23 -0.85
N LYS A 50 -8.25 -3.66 -1.76
CA LYS A 50 -6.99 -2.98 -1.44
C LYS A 50 -7.13 -1.94 -0.34
N GLY A 51 -7.99 -0.94 -0.56
CA GLY A 51 -8.20 0.16 0.38
C GLY A 51 -8.75 -0.32 1.74
N SER A 52 -9.66 -1.31 1.75
CA SER A 52 -10.15 -1.91 2.99
C SER A 52 -9.05 -2.62 3.75
N THR A 53 -8.22 -3.42 3.05
CA THR A 53 -7.09 -4.12 3.66
C THR A 53 -6.05 -3.12 4.18
N ALA A 54 -5.71 -2.09 3.40
CA ALA A 54 -4.79 -1.04 3.83
C ALA A 54 -5.31 -0.33 5.09
N LYS A 55 -6.60 0.00 5.14
CA LYS A 55 -7.21 0.66 6.30
C LYS A 55 -7.24 -0.23 7.54
N LEU A 56 -7.52 -1.53 7.39
CA LEU A 56 -7.49 -2.49 8.50
C LEU A 56 -6.06 -2.69 9.00
N THR A 57 -5.08 -2.81 8.09
CA THR A 57 -3.65 -2.91 8.44
C THR A 57 -3.18 -1.68 9.22
N GLU A 58 -3.52 -0.47 8.76
CA GLU A 58 -3.25 0.79 9.48
C GLU A 58 -3.82 0.75 10.90
N SER A 59 -5.08 0.32 11.03
CA SER A 59 -5.76 0.27 12.32
C SER A 59 -5.08 -0.70 13.29
N VAL A 60 -4.69 -1.89 12.82
CA VAL A 60 -3.98 -2.90 13.64
C VAL A 60 -2.61 -2.39 14.07
N LEU A 61 -1.84 -1.80 13.18
CA LEU A 61 -0.52 -1.24 13.48
C LEU A 61 -0.61 -0.10 14.51
N ARG A 62 -1.62 0.77 14.36
CA ARG A 62 -1.87 1.86 15.31
C ARG A 62 -2.26 1.34 16.70
N GLU A 63 -3.11 0.32 16.79
CA GLU A 63 -3.45 -0.35 18.06
C GLU A 63 -2.23 -1.04 18.68
N ALA A 64 -1.27 -1.48 17.87
CA ALA A 64 0.01 -1.99 18.34
C ALA A 64 0.98 -0.90 18.83
N GLY A 65 0.59 0.37 18.75
CA GLY A 65 1.34 1.52 19.29
C GLY A 65 2.28 2.21 18.31
N TYR A 66 2.23 1.87 17.03
CA TYR A 66 2.99 2.57 15.99
C TYR A 66 2.30 3.87 15.56
N SER A 67 3.09 4.88 15.18
CA SER A 67 2.61 6.00 14.37
C SER A 67 2.53 5.55 12.91
N VAL A 68 1.34 5.65 12.30
CA VAL A 68 1.05 5.00 11.01
C VAL A 68 0.56 5.98 9.96
N GLY A 69 1.26 6.00 8.81
CA GLY A 69 0.80 6.63 7.59
C GLY A 69 -0.11 5.69 6.79
N LEU A 70 -1.15 6.24 6.17
CA LEU A 70 -2.02 5.52 5.26
C LEU A 70 -2.21 6.31 3.97
N TYR A 71 -1.93 5.67 2.83
CA TYR A 71 -2.23 6.18 1.50
C TYR A 71 -3.27 5.30 0.80
N THR A 72 -4.39 5.89 0.37
CA THR A 72 -5.46 5.18 -0.35
C THR A 72 -5.94 5.95 -1.57
N SER A 73 -6.54 5.24 -2.53
CA SER A 73 -7.08 5.83 -3.75
C SER A 73 -8.26 5.02 -4.34
N PRO A 74 -9.22 5.69 -4.99
CA PRO A 74 -9.42 7.14 -5.07
C PRO A 74 -10.03 7.73 -3.79
N HIS A 75 -10.11 9.07 -3.69
CA HIS A 75 -10.94 9.73 -2.68
C HIS A 75 -12.41 9.75 -3.09
N LEU A 76 -13.30 9.92 -2.14
CA LEU A 76 -14.74 10.06 -2.37
C LEU A 76 -15.16 11.52 -2.49
N GLU A 77 -14.76 12.37 -1.56
CA GLU A 77 -15.14 13.79 -1.50
C GLU A 77 -13.93 14.72 -1.65
N THR A 78 -12.89 14.52 -0.84
CA THR A 78 -11.74 15.45 -0.78
C THR A 78 -10.41 14.72 -0.98
N LEU A 79 -9.44 15.43 -1.55
CA LEU A 79 -8.08 14.92 -1.74
C LEU A 79 -7.43 14.47 -0.42
N ASN A 80 -7.75 15.15 0.68
CA ASN A 80 -7.22 14.88 2.00
C ASN A 80 -7.46 13.45 2.49
N GLU A 81 -8.56 12.81 2.05
CA GLU A 81 -8.90 11.43 2.41
C GLU A 81 -7.82 10.43 2.03
N ARG A 82 -7.06 10.73 0.95
CA ARG A 82 -6.04 9.82 0.42
C ARG A 82 -4.85 9.62 1.34
N ILE A 83 -4.57 10.59 2.20
CA ILE A 83 -3.35 10.66 3.00
C ILE A 83 -3.74 10.89 4.45
N GLN A 84 -3.48 9.93 5.31
CA GLN A 84 -3.82 10.00 6.72
C GLN A 84 -2.60 9.63 7.58
N VAL A 85 -2.50 10.24 8.75
CA VAL A 85 -1.56 9.82 9.80
C VAL A 85 -2.36 9.60 11.08
N ASP A 86 -2.26 8.42 11.65
CA ASP A 86 -2.99 7.98 12.83
C ASP A 86 -4.51 8.20 12.71
N GLY A 87 -5.05 7.90 11.51
CA GLY A 87 -6.46 8.06 11.17
C GLY A 87 -6.91 9.49 10.93
N ARG A 88 -6.01 10.48 10.92
CA ARG A 88 -6.32 11.89 10.65
C ARG A 88 -5.88 12.29 9.23
N PRO A 89 -6.78 12.84 8.41
CA PRO A 89 -6.42 13.31 7.07
C PRO A 89 -5.34 14.39 7.11
N ILE A 90 -4.53 14.44 6.03
CA ILE A 90 -3.57 15.52 5.78
C ILE A 90 -4.28 16.87 5.81
N THR A 91 -3.61 17.89 6.34
CA THR A 91 -4.18 19.22 6.43
C THR A 91 -4.09 19.99 5.10
N ASP A 92 -5.03 20.91 4.86
CA ASP A 92 -5.02 21.81 3.71
C ASP A 92 -3.70 22.59 3.61
N ARG A 93 -3.16 22.99 4.76
CA ARG A 93 -1.88 23.68 4.87
C ARG A 93 -0.72 22.81 4.35
N ALA A 94 -0.66 21.55 4.72
CA ALA A 94 0.40 20.65 4.28
C ALA A 94 0.35 20.42 2.76
N ILE A 95 -0.86 20.26 2.19
CA ILE A 95 -1.05 20.17 0.73
C ILE A 95 -0.54 21.42 0.05
N THR A 96 -0.89 22.60 0.57
CA THR A 96 -0.48 23.88 0.01
C THR A 96 1.05 24.05 0.07
N GLU A 97 1.68 23.77 1.21
CA GLU A 97 3.14 23.83 1.39
C GLU A 97 3.87 22.89 0.42
N PHE A 98 3.38 21.67 0.24
CA PHE A 98 3.93 20.73 -0.72
C PHE A 98 3.84 21.28 -2.15
N VAL A 99 2.65 21.72 -2.58
CA VAL A 99 2.45 22.23 -3.93
C VAL A 99 3.31 23.47 -4.19
N GLU A 100 3.41 24.40 -3.24
CA GLU A 100 4.29 25.57 -3.36
C GLU A 100 5.76 25.17 -3.59
N ARG A 101 6.22 24.11 -2.91
CA ARG A 101 7.58 23.58 -3.06
C ARG A 101 7.82 22.95 -4.44
N VAL A 102 6.91 22.09 -4.91
CA VAL A 102 7.16 21.25 -6.10
C VAL A 102 6.68 21.89 -7.41
N LYS A 103 5.75 22.85 -7.37
CA LYS A 103 5.13 23.43 -8.56
C LYS A 103 6.14 24.02 -9.57
N PRO A 104 7.17 24.79 -9.18
CA PRO A 104 8.16 25.30 -10.14
C PRO A 104 8.86 24.15 -10.87
N TRP A 105 9.32 23.15 -10.14
CA TRP A 105 10.01 21.98 -10.69
C TRP A 105 9.10 21.17 -11.62
N LEU A 106 7.83 20.93 -11.23
CA LEU A 106 6.85 20.22 -12.07
C LEU A 106 6.57 20.95 -13.39
N ILE A 107 6.52 22.30 -13.37
CA ILE A 107 6.34 23.11 -14.57
C ILE A 107 7.55 22.97 -15.50
N ASP A 108 8.77 23.03 -14.97
CA ASP A 108 10.00 22.89 -15.73
C ASP A 108 10.12 21.50 -16.36
N ARG A 109 9.78 20.44 -15.61
CA ARG A 109 9.73 19.07 -16.14
C ARG A 109 8.70 18.92 -17.26
N ALA A 110 7.52 19.49 -17.10
CA ALA A 110 6.48 19.46 -18.14
C ALA A 110 6.93 20.22 -19.40
N ALA A 111 7.61 21.34 -19.25
CA ALA A 111 8.18 22.10 -20.37
C ALA A 111 9.29 21.32 -21.11
N ALA A 112 10.05 20.49 -20.39
CA ALA A 112 11.06 19.60 -20.96
C ALA A 112 10.45 18.35 -21.65
N GLY A 113 9.12 18.17 -21.62
CA GLY A 113 8.42 17.02 -22.19
C GLY A 113 8.38 15.79 -21.28
N GLU A 114 8.66 15.97 -20.00
CA GLU A 114 8.67 14.91 -18.98
C GLU A 114 7.69 15.22 -17.82
N PRO A 115 6.39 15.44 -18.12
CA PRO A 115 5.41 15.76 -17.10
C PRO A 115 5.16 14.58 -16.17
N LEU A 116 4.86 14.87 -14.91
CA LEU A 116 4.36 13.90 -13.94
C LEU A 116 2.82 13.88 -13.95
N THR A 117 2.28 12.72 -13.67
CA THR A 117 0.83 12.52 -13.51
C THR A 117 0.35 12.95 -12.14
N PHE A 118 -0.96 13.19 -12.02
CA PHE A 118 -1.63 13.42 -10.75
C PHE A 118 -1.30 12.32 -9.70
N PHE A 119 -1.33 11.05 -10.13
CA PHE A 119 -1.12 9.94 -9.22
C PHE A 119 0.31 9.92 -8.66
N GLU A 120 1.33 10.09 -9.52
CA GLU A 120 2.73 10.18 -9.09
C GLU A 120 2.94 11.31 -8.08
N VAL A 121 2.43 12.50 -8.37
CA VAL A 121 2.62 13.67 -7.49
C VAL A 121 1.89 13.51 -6.16
N VAL A 122 0.66 12.95 -6.15
CA VAL A 122 -0.10 12.75 -4.91
C VAL A 122 0.46 11.59 -4.07
N THR A 123 1.04 10.57 -4.71
CA THR A 123 1.78 9.52 -3.99
C THR A 123 2.99 10.10 -3.26
N LEU A 124 3.79 10.95 -3.93
CA LEU A 124 4.93 11.61 -3.31
C LEU A 124 4.51 12.64 -2.25
N LEU A 125 3.37 13.32 -2.41
CA LEU A 125 2.77 14.14 -1.34
C LEU A 125 2.52 13.29 -0.08
N GLY A 126 2.01 12.07 -0.23
CA GLY A 126 1.78 11.14 0.88
C GLY A 126 3.09 10.76 1.58
N ILE A 127 4.09 10.30 0.83
CA ILE A 127 5.38 9.89 1.37
C ILE A 127 6.09 11.07 2.07
N TRP A 128 6.11 12.24 1.44
CA TRP A 128 6.67 13.46 2.01
C TRP A 128 5.95 13.88 3.30
N TYR A 129 4.63 13.72 3.36
CA TYR A 129 3.87 14.04 4.56
C TYR A 129 4.13 13.07 5.70
N PHE A 130 4.25 11.77 5.40
CA PHE A 130 4.58 10.74 6.39
C PHE A 130 5.96 10.99 7.00
N ASP A 131 6.95 11.30 6.18
CA ASP A 131 8.29 11.64 6.61
C ASP A 131 8.29 12.84 7.58
N ARG A 132 7.56 13.90 7.25
CA ARG A 132 7.42 15.09 8.11
C ARG A 132 6.65 14.85 9.41
N GLN A 133 5.90 13.78 9.51
CA GLN A 133 5.15 13.40 10.71
C GLN A 133 5.87 12.32 11.52
N ASP A 134 7.10 11.95 11.13
CA ASP A 134 7.93 10.94 11.79
C ASP A 134 7.15 9.63 12.02
N VAL A 135 6.42 9.12 10.98
CA VAL A 135 5.68 7.88 11.14
C VAL A 135 6.62 6.66 11.16
N ASP A 136 6.29 5.66 11.97
CA ASP A 136 7.07 4.42 12.08
C ASP A 136 6.85 3.49 10.88
N VAL A 137 5.61 3.45 10.39
CA VAL A 137 5.17 2.56 9.31
C VAL A 137 4.21 3.32 8.41
N ALA A 138 4.29 3.10 7.10
CA ALA A 138 3.30 3.61 6.17
C ALA A 138 2.70 2.48 5.32
N VAL A 139 1.37 2.44 5.23
CA VAL A 139 0.62 1.49 4.40
C VAL A 139 0.19 2.18 3.12
N LEU A 140 0.65 1.66 1.98
CA LEU A 140 0.40 2.24 0.65
C LEU A 140 -0.53 1.34 -0.16
N GLU A 141 -1.70 1.83 -0.52
CA GLU A 141 -2.55 1.21 -1.53
C GLU A 141 -1.96 1.45 -2.91
N VAL A 142 -1.65 0.38 -3.63
CA VAL A 142 -1.17 0.41 -5.02
C VAL A 142 -2.30 0.86 -5.94
N GLY A 143 -2.02 1.82 -6.82
CA GLY A 143 -3.01 2.32 -7.76
C GLY A 143 -3.33 1.32 -8.86
N LEU A 144 -2.30 0.83 -9.56
CA LEU A 144 -2.45 -0.12 -10.67
C LEU A 144 -1.22 -1.01 -10.86
N GLY A 145 -1.44 -2.32 -10.91
CA GLY A 145 -0.37 -3.27 -11.20
C GLY A 145 0.54 -3.54 -10.02
N GLY A 146 1.83 -3.30 -10.19
CA GLY A 146 2.89 -3.59 -9.23
C GLY A 146 4.12 -2.68 -9.46
N GLU A 147 5.21 -3.22 -10.01
CA GLU A 147 6.53 -2.57 -10.11
C GLU A 147 6.56 -1.17 -10.76
N PHE A 148 5.60 -0.86 -11.62
CA PHE A 148 5.52 0.43 -12.33
C PHE A 148 4.53 1.41 -11.69
N ASP A 149 3.94 1.04 -10.57
CA ASP A 149 3.09 1.96 -9.79
C ASP A 149 3.97 2.98 -9.05
N ALA A 150 3.49 4.21 -8.92
CA ALA A 150 4.24 5.26 -8.23
C ALA A 150 4.54 4.93 -6.76
N THR A 151 3.78 4.02 -6.14
CA THR A 151 4.06 3.54 -4.78
C THR A 151 5.31 2.67 -4.70
N SER A 152 5.81 2.15 -5.84
CA SER A 152 7.02 1.30 -5.88
C SER A 152 8.33 2.10 -5.92
N VAL A 153 8.29 3.40 -5.63
CA VAL A 153 9.51 4.23 -5.38
C VAL A 153 10.13 3.98 -4.00
N VAL A 154 9.50 3.15 -3.18
CA VAL A 154 9.99 2.74 -1.86
C VAL A 154 10.12 1.21 -1.79
N ASP A 155 10.99 0.73 -0.89
CA ASP A 155 11.19 -0.69 -0.66
C ASP A 155 10.29 -1.17 0.49
N PRO A 156 9.27 -2.02 0.23
CA PRO A 156 8.38 -2.49 1.27
C PRO A 156 9.04 -3.56 2.15
N VAL A 157 8.75 -3.54 3.45
CA VAL A 157 9.14 -4.61 4.40
C VAL A 157 8.16 -5.80 4.35
N ALA A 158 6.94 -5.58 3.84
CA ALA A 158 5.93 -6.59 3.58
C ALA A 158 4.97 -6.10 2.49
N SER A 159 4.40 -7.04 1.74
CA SER A 159 3.42 -6.73 0.70
C SER A 159 2.21 -7.63 0.79
N CYS A 160 1.07 -7.16 0.28
CA CYS A 160 -0.16 -7.93 0.21
C CYS A 160 -0.76 -7.87 -1.20
N VAL A 161 -1.19 -9.02 -1.72
CA VAL A 161 -2.07 -9.08 -2.89
C VAL A 161 -3.41 -9.65 -2.42
N THR A 162 -4.43 -8.80 -2.34
CA THR A 162 -5.74 -9.16 -1.76
C THR A 162 -6.46 -10.22 -2.58
N THR A 163 -6.82 -9.90 -3.81
CA THR A 163 -7.48 -10.77 -4.77
C THR A 163 -6.94 -10.53 -6.17
N VAL A 164 -7.11 -11.49 -7.06
CA VAL A 164 -6.80 -11.34 -8.49
C VAL A 164 -8.03 -11.70 -9.31
N SER A 165 -8.43 -10.79 -10.21
CA SER A 165 -9.52 -11.00 -11.16
C SER A 165 -9.19 -10.32 -12.49
N LEU A 166 -9.92 -10.67 -13.56
CA LEU A 166 -9.76 -10.01 -14.85
C LEU A 166 -10.19 -8.56 -14.75
N GLU A 167 -9.21 -7.67 -14.78
CA GLU A 167 -9.40 -6.21 -14.76
C GLU A 167 -8.25 -5.53 -15.50
N HIS A 168 -8.48 -4.34 -16.03
CA HIS A 168 -7.44 -3.55 -16.71
C HIS A 168 -6.60 -4.38 -17.71
N THR A 169 -7.24 -5.30 -18.43
CA THR A 169 -6.57 -6.28 -19.29
C THR A 169 -5.67 -5.64 -20.35
N SER A 170 -6.01 -4.44 -20.82
CA SER A 170 -5.17 -3.67 -21.74
C SER A 170 -3.81 -3.23 -21.16
N VAL A 171 -3.60 -3.35 -19.86
CA VAL A 171 -2.38 -2.88 -19.15
C VAL A 171 -1.71 -3.99 -18.36
N LEU A 172 -2.51 -4.82 -17.65
CA LEU A 172 -2.00 -5.80 -16.69
C LEU A 172 -1.81 -7.19 -17.29
N GLY A 173 -2.46 -7.50 -18.42
CA GLY A 173 -2.44 -8.81 -19.08
C GLY A 173 -3.83 -9.36 -19.35
N ASP A 174 -3.94 -10.29 -20.26
CA ASP A 174 -5.21 -10.85 -20.75
C ASP A 174 -5.69 -12.05 -19.93
N THR A 175 -4.84 -12.59 -19.04
CA THR A 175 -5.14 -13.76 -18.22
C THR A 175 -4.96 -13.48 -16.71
N ILE A 176 -5.53 -14.34 -15.88
CA ILE A 176 -5.38 -14.26 -14.42
C ILE A 176 -3.91 -14.39 -14.03
N GLU A 177 -3.16 -15.26 -14.69
CA GLU A 177 -1.74 -15.50 -14.44
C GLU A 177 -0.91 -14.25 -14.74
N GLU A 178 -1.12 -13.60 -15.89
CA GLU A 178 -0.42 -12.38 -16.27
C GLU A 178 -0.70 -11.23 -15.30
N ILE A 179 -1.96 -11.07 -14.88
CA ILE A 179 -2.37 -10.07 -13.91
C ILE A 179 -1.76 -10.37 -12.53
N ALA A 180 -1.74 -11.65 -12.12
CA ALA A 180 -1.12 -12.07 -10.86
C ALA A 180 0.40 -11.82 -10.86
N THR A 181 1.08 -12.19 -11.95
CA THR A 181 2.52 -11.92 -12.16
C THR A 181 2.82 -10.42 -12.05
N THR A 182 2.01 -9.58 -12.69
CA THR A 182 2.19 -8.11 -12.59
C THR A 182 2.00 -7.61 -11.14
N LYS A 183 1.03 -8.17 -10.42
CA LYS A 183 0.77 -7.79 -9.02
C LYS A 183 1.82 -8.36 -8.05
N ALA A 184 2.40 -9.52 -8.32
CA ALA A 184 3.46 -10.13 -7.50
C ALA A 184 4.67 -9.20 -7.32
N LYS A 185 4.91 -8.34 -8.30
CA LYS A 185 6.06 -7.41 -8.32
C LYS A 185 6.00 -6.28 -7.29
N VAL A 186 4.94 -6.18 -6.49
CA VAL A 186 4.93 -5.35 -5.26
C VAL A 186 5.78 -5.95 -4.14
N ALA A 187 6.13 -7.25 -4.25
CA ALA A 187 7.06 -7.93 -3.37
C ALA A 187 8.29 -8.30 -4.22
N PRO A 188 9.30 -7.43 -4.32
CA PRO A 188 10.49 -7.74 -5.11
C PRO A 188 11.13 -9.03 -4.61
N ALA A 189 11.67 -9.83 -5.54
CA ALA A 189 12.30 -11.11 -5.23
C ALA A 189 13.40 -10.94 -4.17
N GLY A 190 13.26 -11.63 -3.04
CA GLY A 190 14.14 -11.51 -1.89
C GLY A 190 13.42 -11.87 -0.59
N ASP A 191 13.74 -11.15 0.46
CA ASP A 191 13.25 -11.42 1.82
C ASP A 191 11.91 -10.71 2.15
N THR A 192 11.27 -10.04 1.16
CA THR A 192 9.99 -9.36 1.38
C THR A 192 8.83 -10.35 1.29
N PRO A 193 8.13 -10.65 2.39
CA PRO A 193 7.00 -11.57 2.37
C PRO A 193 5.81 -10.98 1.62
N LEU A 194 5.16 -11.81 0.80
CA LEU A 194 3.90 -11.52 0.13
C LEU A 194 2.76 -12.26 0.82
N VAL A 195 1.82 -11.53 1.39
CA VAL A 195 0.60 -12.10 1.99
C VAL A 195 -0.54 -12.09 0.98
N THR A 196 -1.27 -13.19 0.83
CA THR A 196 -2.36 -13.26 -0.14
C THR A 196 -3.53 -14.17 0.30
N GLY A 197 -4.75 -13.76 -0.09
CA GLY A 197 -5.93 -14.62 -0.06
C GLY A 197 -6.25 -15.26 -1.42
N ALA A 198 -5.38 -15.12 -2.43
CA ALA A 198 -5.57 -15.70 -3.75
C ALA A 198 -5.47 -17.24 -3.71
N THR A 199 -6.15 -17.93 -4.63
CA THR A 199 -6.16 -19.38 -4.80
C THR A 199 -6.02 -19.77 -6.27
N GLY A 200 -5.78 -21.05 -6.55
CA GLY A 200 -5.69 -21.60 -7.92
C GLY A 200 -4.59 -20.92 -8.75
N ASP A 201 -4.86 -20.71 -10.04
CA ASP A 201 -3.89 -20.18 -11.02
C ASP A 201 -3.26 -18.85 -10.58
N ALA A 202 -4.03 -18.00 -9.89
CA ALA A 202 -3.52 -16.73 -9.35
C ALA A 202 -2.46 -16.98 -8.27
N LEU A 203 -2.70 -17.91 -7.34
CA LEU A 203 -1.74 -18.25 -6.29
C LEU A 203 -0.46 -18.87 -6.88
N ASP A 204 -0.61 -19.75 -7.87
CA ASP A 204 0.51 -20.39 -8.54
C ASP A 204 1.42 -19.37 -9.24
N ALA A 205 0.82 -18.38 -9.91
CA ALA A 205 1.54 -17.28 -10.52
C ALA A 205 2.23 -16.37 -9.48
N LEU A 206 1.55 -16.03 -8.37
CA LEU A 206 2.16 -15.24 -7.30
C LEU A 206 3.38 -15.95 -6.71
N ARG A 207 3.29 -17.27 -6.47
CA ARG A 207 4.42 -18.09 -5.95
C ARG A 207 5.58 -18.22 -6.92
N ALA A 208 5.32 -18.11 -8.23
CA ALA A 208 6.39 -18.18 -9.25
C ALA A 208 7.25 -16.92 -9.31
N ASP A 209 6.69 -15.76 -9.00
CA ASP A 209 7.32 -14.45 -9.19
C ASP A 209 7.70 -13.73 -7.88
N ALA A 210 6.98 -14.00 -6.77
CA ALA A 210 7.35 -13.49 -5.45
C ALA A 210 8.33 -14.45 -4.74
N GLY A 211 9.07 -13.93 -3.76
CA GLY A 211 9.97 -14.74 -2.93
C GLY A 211 9.20 -15.62 -1.95
N GLU A 212 8.92 -15.15 -0.75
CA GLU A 212 8.11 -15.85 0.24
C GLU A 212 6.64 -15.47 0.09
N VAL A 213 5.75 -16.47 -0.07
CA VAL A 213 4.29 -16.26 -0.17
C VAL A 213 3.59 -16.93 0.99
N LEU A 214 2.89 -16.11 1.81
CA LEU A 214 2.05 -16.56 2.91
C LEU A 214 0.58 -16.47 2.48
N THR A 215 -0.12 -17.61 2.52
CA THR A 215 -1.54 -17.68 2.20
C THR A 215 -2.41 -17.46 3.43
N VAL A 216 -3.50 -16.69 3.25
CA VAL A 216 -4.53 -16.47 4.28
C VAL A 216 -5.84 -17.03 3.77
N GLY A 217 -6.48 -17.89 4.55
CA GLY A 217 -7.72 -18.57 4.18
C GLY A 217 -8.58 -18.97 5.37
N THR A 218 -9.70 -19.62 5.07
CA THR A 218 -10.63 -20.14 6.09
C THR A 218 -10.51 -21.64 6.30
N ASP A 219 -9.65 -22.30 5.56
CA ASP A 219 -9.39 -23.72 5.64
C ASP A 219 -7.94 -24.04 6.03
N GLU A 220 -7.71 -25.28 6.44
CA GLU A 220 -6.41 -25.75 6.95
C GLU A 220 -5.30 -25.85 5.88
N THR A 221 -5.61 -25.55 4.62
CA THR A 221 -4.59 -25.55 3.54
C THR A 221 -3.86 -24.22 3.43
N ALA A 222 -4.39 -23.18 4.06
CA ALA A 222 -3.73 -21.86 4.14
C ALA A 222 -2.66 -21.84 5.25
N ASP A 223 -1.59 -21.07 5.02
CA ASP A 223 -0.54 -20.88 6.02
C ASP A 223 -1.07 -20.14 7.26
N VAL A 224 -2.01 -19.23 7.07
CA VAL A 224 -2.72 -18.55 8.14
C VAL A 224 -4.20 -18.81 7.99
N THR A 225 -4.82 -19.46 9.01
CA THR A 225 -6.25 -19.76 9.01
C THR A 225 -7.01 -18.71 9.81
N VAL A 226 -8.09 -18.17 9.23
CA VAL A 226 -8.96 -17.19 9.85
C VAL A 226 -10.35 -17.79 10.08
N GLY A 227 -10.79 -17.80 11.33
CA GLY A 227 -12.14 -18.18 11.73
C GLY A 227 -13.01 -16.96 12.04
N TYR A 228 -14.29 -17.01 11.68
CA TYR A 228 -15.28 -16.04 12.14
C TYR A 228 -16.06 -16.62 13.32
N ASP A 229 -15.83 -16.06 14.52
CA ASP A 229 -16.38 -16.58 15.76
C ASP A 229 -17.73 -15.94 16.13
N GLY A 230 -18.19 -15.01 15.31
CA GLY A 230 -19.50 -14.40 15.44
C GLY A 230 -19.47 -12.89 15.71
N ARG A 231 -20.69 -12.32 15.76
CA ARG A 231 -20.88 -10.89 16.07
C ARG A 231 -20.94 -10.70 17.59
N VAL A 232 -20.14 -9.78 18.11
CA VAL A 232 -20.11 -9.41 19.53
C VAL A 232 -21.08 -8.26 19.82
N THR A 233 -21.06 -7.21 18.98
CA THR A 233 -21.98 -6.07 19.04
C THR A 233 -22.52 -5.76 17.64
N THR A 234 -23.27 -4.68 17.46
CA THR A 234 -23.73 -4.23 16.14
C THR A 234 -22.59 -3.81 15.22
N THR A 235 -21.44 -3.44 15.79
CA THR A 235 -20.27 -2.90 15.08
C THR A 235 -19.00 -3.73 15.31
N GLU A 236 -19.05 -4.80 16.09
CA GLU A 236 -17.88 -5.63 16.42
C GLU A 236 -18.13 -7.09 16.09
N SER A 237 -17.14 -7.72 15.50
CA SER A 237 -17.09 -9.16 15.24
C SER A 237 -15.84 -9.75 15.87
N GLN A 238 -15.95 -10.98 16.32
CA GLN A 238 -14.80 -11.76 16.81
C GLN A 238 -14.29 -12.65 15.69
N ILE A 239 -12.98 -12.63 15.50
CA ILE A 239 -12.26 -13.53 14.59
C ILE A 239 -11.18 -14.26 15.37
N SER A 240 -10.91 -15.49 14.99
CA SER A 240 -9.73 -16.24 15.43
C SER A 240 -8.72 -16.29 14.29
N VAL A 241 -7.45 -16.16 14.61
CA VAL A 241 -6.34 -16.28 13.65
C VAL A 241 -5.41 -17.36 14.17
N THR A 242 -5.18 -18.39 13.35
CA THR A 242 -4.25 -19.47 13.66
C THR A 242 -3.09 -19.40 12.69
N MET A 243 -1.88 -19.28 13.22
CA MET A 243 -0.64 -19.27 12.46
C MET A 243 0.05 -20.64 12.57
N PRO A 244 0.72 -21.13 11.52
CA PRO A 244 1.47 -22.36 11.59
C PRO A 244 2.63 -22.21 12.58
N GLY A 245 2.72 -23.11 13.54
CA GLY A 245 3.83 -23.22 14.47
C GLY A 245 3.67 -22.46 15.77
N GLY A 246 2.62 -22.75 16.52
CA GLY A 246 2.46 -22.31 17.92
C GLY A 246 3.49 -22.85 18.91
N ASP A 247 4.52 -23.59 18.45
CA ASP A 247 5.73 -23.94 19.21
C ASP A 247 6.93 -23.82 18.27
N ALA A 248 7.67 -22.74 18.39
CA ALA A 248 8.90 -22.49 17.66
C ALA A 248 10.02 -23.41 18.12
N ALA A 249 10.08 -24.62 17.59
CA ALA A 249 11.27 -25.46 17.59
C ALA A 249 11.25 -26.38 16.39
N ASP A 250 12.06 -26.05 15.43
CA ASP A 250 12.51 -26.74 14.23
C ASP A 250 11.94 -26.24 12.89
N GLY A 251 12.73 -25.38 12.24
CA GLY A 251 12.64 -25.12 10.80
C GLY A 251 11.51 -24.20 10.36
N GLY A 252 10.99 -23.40 11.25
CA GLY A 252 9.92 -22.45 10.96
C GLY A 252 10.39 -21.21 10.24
N ILE A 253 9.57 -20.73 9.33
CA ILE A 253 9.64 -19.41 8.72
C ILE A 253 9.90 -18.38 9.82
N SER A 254 11.04 -17.69 9.79
CA SER A 254 11.32 -16.63 10.75
C SER A 254 10.53 -15.38 10.33
N TYR A 255 9.38 -15.19 10.95
CA TYR A 255 8.68 -13.91 10.86
C TYR A 255 9.61 -12.80 11.39
N PRO A 256 9.60 -11.59 10.81
CA PRO A 256 10.30 -10.45 11.38
C PRO A 256 9.95 -10.36 12.87
N ALA A 257 10.95 -10.17 13.75
CA ALA A 257 10.79 -10.21 15.20
C ALA A 257 9.67 -9.30 15.77
N ALA A 258 9.22 -8.34 15.01
CA ALA A 258 8.06 -7.50 15.33
C ALA A 258 6.71 -8.28 15.36
N PHE A 259 6.64 -9.50 14.82
CA PHE A 259 5.47 -10.39 14.89
C PHE A 259 5.67 -11.59 15.81
N ALA A 260 6.88 -11.82 16.33
CA ALA A 260 7.22 -13.01 17.12
C ALA A 260 6.91 -12.91 18.62
N ASP A 261 6.70 -11.71 19.16
CA ASP A 261 6.33 -11.53 20.56
C ASP A 261 4.79 -11.59 20.72
N GLY A 262 4.26 -12.83 20.71
CA GLY A 262 2.98 -13.22 21.32
C GLY A 262 1.83 -12.23 21.16
N LEU A 263 1.49 -11.82 19.95
CA LEU A 263 0.22 -11.16 19.66
C LEU A 263 -0.91 -12.17 19.82
N ASP A 264 -1.52 -12.20 20.99
CA ASP A 264 -2.89 -12.69 21.14
C ASP A 264 -3.80 -11.72 20.36
N LEU A 265 -3.87 -11.94 19.04
CA LEU A 265 -4.72 -11.19 18.13
C LEU A 265 -6.17 -11.66 18.28
N SER A 266 -6.74 -11.53 19.46
CA SER A 266 -8.17 -11.32 19.58
C SER A 266 -8.49 -9.91 19.11
N ALA A 267 -8.27 -9.63 17.81
CA ALA A 267 -8.54 -8.35 17.23
C ALA A 267 -10.04 -8.09 17.23
N ARG A 268 -10.48 -7.16 18.02
CA ARG A 268 -11.82 -6.58 17.88
C ARG A 268 -11.77 -5.62 16.70
N LEU A 269 -12.20 -6.08 15.54
CA LEU A 269 -12.42 -5.22 14.38
C LEU A 269 -13.71 -4.43 14.61
N ALA A 270 -13.58 -3.14 14.90
CA ALA A 270 -14.68 -2.21 14.77
C ALA A 270 -14.85 -1.88 13.27
N LEU A 271 -16.01 -2.22 12.71
CA LEU A 271 -16.42 -1.88 11.33
C LEU A 271 -17.13 -0.53 11.33
#